data_08caf7b6110961ed13e1dcb211f40386
#
_entry.id   08caf7b6110961ed13e1dcb211f40386
#
_cell.length_a   1.000
_cell.length_b   1.000
_cell.length_c   1.000
_cell.angle_alpha   90.00
_cell.angle_beta   90.00
_cell.angle_gamma   90.00
#
_symmetry.space_group_name_H-M   'P 1'
#
loop_
_entity.id
_entity.type
_entity.pdbx_description
1 polymer ?
#
loop_
_entity_poly.entity_id
_entity_poly.type
_entity_poly.pdbx_seq_one_letter_code
_entity_poly.pdbx_strand_id
1 'polypeptide(L)'
;DTFDISGLRYHRIIIMTDADVDGSHIATLLMTFFFRHMKEVVEGGHIYLAKPPLYLLKATGNKKWYAYSDEEKDNMISELIEKRQSNGAKINPNDSPMKQAGLNDIQRYKGLGEMDADQLWETTMKPENRVLIQVKVEDAERADAIFSKLMGDEVSLRKSFIQTRAKDANFDELDV
;
A
#
# COMPACT_ATOMS: atom_id res chain seq x y z
N ASP A 1 26.14 -8.96 -19.44
CA ASP A 1 25.61 -10.32 -19.18
C ASP A 1 24.10 -10.26 -19.35
N THR A 2 23.57 -11.11 -20.23
CA THR A 2 22.13 -11.21 -20.48
C THR A 2 21.52 -12.05 -19.35
N PHE A 3 20.46 -11.55 -18.71
CA PHE A 3 19.72 -12.30 -17.70
C PHE A 3 19.10 -13.56 -18.35
N ASP A 4 19.21 -14.70 -17.66
CA ASP A 4 18.58 -15.96 -18.07
C ASP A 4 17.56 -16.41 -17.03
N ILE A 5 16.30 -16.47 -17.42
CA ILE A 5 15.18 -16.85 -16.55
C ILE A 5 15.32 -18.30 -16.03
N SER A 6 16.03 -19.18 -16.76
CA SER A 6 16.25 -20.55 -16.31
C SER A 6 17.05 -20.65 -15.01
N GLY A 7 17.85 -19.61 -14.71
CA GLY A 7 18.58 -19.48 -13.46
C GLY A 7 17.77 -18.95 -12.28
N LEU A 8 16.49 -18.59 -12.49
CA LEU A 8 15.65 -18.02 -11.42
C LEU A 8 15.30 -19.09 -10.38
N ARG A 9 15.69 -18.83 -9.11
CA ARG A 9 15.45 -19.73 -7.98
C ARG A 9 14.22 -19.38 -7.14
N TYR A 10 13.52 -18.30 -7.48
CA TYR A 10 12.39 -17.76 -6.72
C TYR A 10 11.14 -17.69 -7.59
N HIS A 11 10.02 -18.27 -7.13
CA HIS A 11 8.75 -18.19 -7.82
C HIS A 11 8.07 -16.84 -7.65
N ARG A 12 8.35 -16.12 -6.54
CA ARG A 12 7.78 -14.81 -6.24
C ARG A 12 8.86 -13.92 -5.65
N ILE A 13 9.00 -12.76 -6.23
CA ILE A 13 9.83 -11.65 -5.75
C ILE A 13 8.85 -10.58 -5.29
N ILE A 14 8.86 -10.26 -4.00
CA ILE A 14 7.88 -9.39 -3.38
C ILE A 14 8.55 -8.09 -2.97
N ILE A 15 8.15 -7.00 -3.61
CA ILE A 15 8.59 -5.65 -3.26
C ILE A 15 7.74 -5.19 -2.08
N MET A 16 8.39 -4.79 -0.99
CA MET A 16 7.75 -4.24 0.21
C MET A 16 8.33 -2.85 0.48
N THR A 17 7.49 -1.84 0.40
CA THR A 17 7.86 -0.44 0.65
C THR A 17 6.82 0.19 1.57
N ASP A 18 7.19 1.31 2.19
CA ASP A 18 6.26 2.11 2.99
C ASP A 18 5.11 2.64 2.13
N ALA A 19 3.98 2.93 2.76
CA ALA A 19 2.78 3.43 2.09
C ALA A 19 2.80 4.96 1.90
N ASP A 20 3.99 5.54 1.76
CA ASP A 20 4.22 6.97 1.56
C ASP A 20 4.77 7.27 0.15
N VAL A 21 5.08 8.54 -0.10
CA VAL A 21 5.61 8.99 -1.41
C VAL A 21 6.98 8.40 -1.71
N ASP A 22 7.84 8.27 -0.71
CA ASP A 22 9.18 7.71 -0.87
C ASP A 22 9.13 6.21 -1.15
N GLY A 23 8.25 5.47 -0.43
CA GLY A 23 8.01 4.07 -0.71
C GLY A 23 7.47 3.82 -2.11
N SER A 24 6.57 4.67 -2.59
CA SER A 24 6.04 4.63 -3.97
C SER A 24 7.14 4.89 -5.00
N HIS A 25 8.06 5.82 -4.72
CA HIS A 25 9.22 6.08 -5.57
C HIS A 25 10.16 4.88 -5.63
N ILE A 26 10.48 4.27 -4.48
CA ILE A 26 11.31 3.06 -4.41
C ILE A 26 10.67 1.91 -5.18
N ALA A 27 9.37 1.69 -5.03
CA ALA A 27 8.65 0.64 -5.76
C ALA A 27 8.71 0.87 -7.27
N THR A 28 8.52 2.12 -7.73
CA THR A 28 8.63 2.52 -9.15
C THR A 28 10.03 2.25 -9.69
N LEU A 29 11.06 2.61 -8.92
CA LEU A 29 12.46 2.38 -9.29
C LEU A 29 12.78 0.88 -9.43
N LEU A 30 12.31 0.05 -8.49
CA LEU A 30 12.50 -1.38 -8.55
C LEU A 30 11.75 -2.02 -9.73
N MET A 31 10.51 -1.60 -9.99
CA MET A 31 9.75 -2.07 -11.17
C MET A 31 10.48 -1.72 -12.48
N THR A 32 10.99 -0.49 -12.58
CA THR A 32 11.79 -0.04 -13.72
C THR A 32 13.07 -0.88 -13.88
N PHE A 33 13.76 -1.17 -12.77
CA PHE A 33 14.95 -2.02 -12.79
C PHE A 33 14.65 -3.41 -13.36
N PHE A 34 13.62 -4.09 -12.86
CA PHE A 34 13.22 -5.40 -13.35
C PHE A 34 12.80 -5.35 -14.82
N PHE A 35 12.05 -4.33 -15.21
CA PHE A 35 11.61 -4.16 -16.60
C PHE A 35 12.77 -3.99 -17.58
N ARG A 36 13.77 -3.19 -17.21
CA ARG A 36 14.93 -2.89 -18.07
C ARG A 36 15.96 -4.02 -18.13
N HIS A 37 16.18 -4.70 -17.02
CA HIS A 37 17.30 -5.64 -16.87
C HIS A 37 16.89 -7.10 -16.75
N MET A 38 15.64 -7.38 -16.38
CA MET A 38 15.09 -8.71 -16.12
C MET A 38 13.64 -8.82 -16.61
N LYS A 39 13.39 -8.41 -17.85
CA LYS A 39 12.04 -8.31 -18.42
C LYS A 39 11.28 -9.62 -18.34
N GLU A 40 11.93 -10.74 -18.59
CA GLU A 40 11.35 -12.08 -18.51
C GLU A 40 10.80 -12.43 -17.13
N VAL A 41 11.36 -11.84 -16.03
CA VAL A 41 10.84 -12.02 -14.67
C VAL A 41 9.49 -11.30 -14.50
N VAL A 42 9.32 -10.15 -15.15
CA VAL A 42 8.05 -9.42 -15.15
C VAL A 42 7.03 -10.15 -16.03
N GLU A 43 7.41 -10.53 -17.25
CA GLU A 43 6.57 -11.26 -18.20
C GLU A 43 6.12 -12.63 -17.65
N GLY A 44 7.00 -13.31 -16.90
CA GLY A 44 6.70 -14.56 -16.21
C GLY A 44 5.80 -14.40 -14.96
N GLY A 45 5.47 -13.16 -14.59
CA GLY A 45 4.57 -12.88 -13.46
C GLY A 45 5.18 -13.17 -12.09
N HIS A 46 6.50 -13.04 -11.95
CA HIS A 46 7.21 -13.33 -10.71
C HIS A 46 7.30 -12.14 -9.76
N ILE A 47 7.00 -10.90 -10.22
CA ILE A 47 7.10 -9.68 -9.43
C ILE A 47 5.76 -9.34 -8.78
N TYR A 48 5.78 -9.05 -7.48
CA TYR A 48 4.61 -8.67 -6.69
C TYR A 48 4.94 -7.45 -5.83
N LEU A 49 3.92 -6.62 -5.60
CA LEU A 49 3.93 -5.58 -4.56
C LEU A 49 3.15 -6.09 -3.34
N ALA A 50 3.75 -6.03 -2.17
CA ALA A 50 3.02 -6.25 -0.93
C ALA A 50 2.15 -5.03 -0.62
N LYS A 51 0.91 -5.28 -0.19
CA LYS A 51 0.01 -4.23 0.30
C LYS A 51 -0.15 -4.38 1.81
N PRO A 52 0.61 -3.62 2.63
CA PRO A 52 0.40 -3.59 4.07
C PRO A 52 -0.92 -2.86 4.39
N PRO A 53 -1.52 -3.11 5.57
CA PRO A 53 -2.69 -2.35 6.01
C PRO A 53 -2.31 -0.90 6.30
N LEU A 54 -3.27 0.01 6.06
CA LEU A 54 -3.14 1.43 6.38
C LEU A 54 -3.65 1.75 7.78
N TYR A 55 -4.56 0.94 8.32
CA TYR A 55 -5.19 1.18 9.61
C TYR A 55 -5.25 -0.08 10.47
N LEU A 56 -5.06 0.13 11.76
CA LEU A 56 -5.36 -0.83 12.82
C LEU A 56 -6.46 -0.27 13.71
N LEU A 57 -7.61 -0.94 13.75
CA LEU A 57 -8.74 -0.63 14.63
C LEU A 57 -8.64 -1.53 15.86
N LYS A 58 -8.65 -0.94 17.07
CA LYS A 58 -8.51 -1.65 18.34
C LYS A 58 -9.77 -1.50 19.18
N ALA A 59 -10.25 -2.59 19.76
CA ALA A 59 -11.35 -2.58 20.72
C ALA A 59 -10.97 -3.30 22.01
N THR A 60 -11.83 -3.20 23.03
CA THR A 60 -11.64 -3.87 24.31
C THR A 60 -11.54 -5.40 24.15
N GLY A 61 -10.69 -6.04 24.95
CA GLY A 61 -10.51 -7.49 24.94
C GLY A 61 -9.62 -7.99 23.78
N ASN A 62 -8.61 -7.21 23.41
CA ASN A 62 -7.60 -7.53 22.39
C ASN A 62 -8.20 -7.78 20.99
N LYS A 63 -9.41 -7.31 20.73
CA LYS A 63 -10.00 -7.38 19.40
C LYS A 63 -9.35 -6.34 18.50
N LYS A 64 -8.89 -6.78 17.34
CA LYS A 64 -8.24 -5.93 16.34
C LYS A 64 -8.71 -6.27 14.94
N TRP A 65 -8.76 -5.25 14.07
CA TRP A 65 -9.05 -5.37 12.65
C TRP A 65 -8.07 -4.50 11.88
N TYR A 66 -7.76 -4.93 10.68
CA TYR A 66 -6.87 -4.20 9.77
C TYR A 66 -7.67 -3.74 8.55
N ALA A 67 -7.49 -2.49 8.14
CA ALA A 67 -8.08 -1.94 6.93
C ALA A 67 -7.00 -1.44 5.97
N TYR A 68 -7.21 -1.68 4.67
CA TYR A 68 -6.25 -1.40 3.61
C TYR A 68 -6.59 -0.15 2.79
N SER A 69 -7.67 0.55 3.15
CA SER A 69 -8.08 1.84 2.58
C SER A 69 -8.96 2.60 3.56
N ASP A 70 -9.18 3.91 3.29
CA ASP A 70 -10.12 4.73 4.05
C ASP A 70 -11.54 4.19 3.95
N GLU A 71 -11.95 3.80 2.75
CA GLU A 71 -13.27 3.22 2.49
C GLU A 71 -13.50 1.92 3.31
N GLU A 72 -12.52 1.03 3.32
CA GLU A 72 -12.58 -0.22 4.08
C GLU A 72 -12.67 0.06 5.59
N LYS A 73 -11.88 1.02 6.11
CA LYS A 73 -11.96 1.47 7.49
C LYS A 73 -13.36 1.99 7.85
N ASP A 74 -13.93 2.84 7.00
CA ASP A 74 -15.25 3.45 7.26
C ASP A 74 -16.38 2.41 7.18
N ASN A 75 -16.28 1.46 6.24
CA ASN A 75 -17.20 0.32 6.15
C ASN A 75 -17.12 -0.56 7.40
N MET A 76 -15.91 -0.90 7.87
CA MET A 76 -15.71 -1.68 9.09
C MET A 76 -16.30 -0.98 10.33
N ILE A 77 -16.14 0.34 10.45
CA ILE A 77 -16.73 1.12 11.53
C ILE A 77 -18.26 1.01 11.48
N SER A 78 -18.85 1.15 10.31
CA SER A 78 -20.30 1.06 10.10
C SER A 78 -20.85 -0.33 10.48
N GLU A 79 -20.19 -1.38 10.02
CA GLU A 79 -20.55 -2.76 10.36
C GLU A 79 -20.46 -3.05 11.88
N LEU A 80 -19.42 -2.51 12.53
CA LEU A 80 -19.29 -2.64 14.00
C LEU A 80 -20.40 -1.92 14.74
N ILE A 81 -20.84 -0.76 14.27
CA ILE A 81 -21.98 -0.01 14.85
C ILE A 81 -23.26 -0.83 14.70
N GLU A 82 -23.58 -1.30 13.50
CA GLU A 82 -24.76 -2.13 13.22
C GLU A 82 -24.78 -3.40 14.08
N LYS A 83 -23.66 -4.08 14.19
CA LYS A 83 -23.51 -5.29 15.01
C LYS A 83 -23.72 -5.00 16.49
N ARG A 84 -23.31 -3.86 17.00
CA ARG A 84 -23.55 -3.46 18.38
C ARG A 84 -25.01 -3.11 18.61
N GLN A 85 -25.65 -2.43 17.66
CA GLN A 85 -27.10 -2.10 17.72
C GLN A 85 -27.94 -3.38 17.74
N SER A 86 -27.65 -4.31 16.85
CA SER A 86 -28.38 -5.61 16.78
C SER A 86 -28.21 -6.46 18.04
N ASN A 87 -27.07 -6.30 18.74
CA ASN A 87 -26.83 -6.95 20.03
C ASN A 87 -27.41 -6.18 21.23
N GLY A 88 -28.26 -5.18 21.00
CA GLY A 88 -28.96 -4.43 22.04
C GLY A 88 -28.11 -3.40 22.79
N ALA A 89 -26.93 -3.04 22.28
CA ALA A 89 -26.10 -2.00 22.89
C ALA A 89 -26.77 -0.62 22.71
N LYS A 90 -26.87 0.14 23.80
CA LYS A 90 -27.30 1.53 23.74
C LYS A 90 -26.16 2.38 23.16
N ILE A 91 -26.34 2.87 21.95
CA ILE A 91 -25.42 3.75 21.26
C ILE A 91 -25.90 5.18 21.37
N ASN A 92 -25.04 6.08 21.84
CA ASN A 92 -25.36 7.50 21.87
C ASN A 92 -25.09 8.09 20.46
N PRO A 93 -26.10 8.67 19.78
CA PRO A 93 -25.92 9.26 18.44
C PRO A 93 -24.92 10.43 18.40
N ASN A 94 -24.67 11.07 19.54
CA ASN A 94 -23.74 12.21 19.66
C ASN A 94 -22.29 11.78 19.89
N ASP A 95 -22.03 10.49 20.09
CA ASP A 95 -20.65 9.98 20.19
C ASP A 95 -19.98 9.94 18.82
N SER A 96 -18.64 10.02 18.80
CA SER A 96 -17.87 9.83 17.56
C SER A 96 -18.12 8.42 16.98
N PRO A 97 -18.02 8.25 15.65
CA PRO A 97 -18.19 6.93 15.01
C PRO A 97 -17.30 5.84 15.64
N MET A 98 -16.07 6.19 16.03
CA MET A 98 -15.16 5.29 16.74
C MET A 98 -15.77 4.77 18.04
N LYS A 99 -16.32 5.65 18.90
CA LYS A 99 -16.99 5.26 20.15
C LYS A 99 -18.27 4.50 19.92
N GLN A 100 -19.06 4.88 18.93
CA GLN A 100 -20.27 4.17 18.54
C GLN A 100 -19.95 2.73 18.13
N ALA A 101 -18.86 2.52 17.39
CA ALA A 101 -18.34 1.21 17.00
C ALA A 101 -17.76 0.42 18.19
N GLY A 102 -17.50 1.06 19.33
CA GLY A 102 -16.86 0.44 20.50
C GLY A 102 -15.35 0.24 20.34
N LEU A 103 -14.76 1.06 19.51
CA LEU A 103 -13.30 1.09 19.32
C LEU A 103 -12.66 1.99 20.38
N ASN A 104 -11.49 1.57 20.86
CA ASN A 104 -10.68 2.34 21.80
C ASN A 104 -9.69 3.24 21.08
N ASP A 105 -9.21 2.76 19.91
CA ASP A 105 -8.17 3.44 19.14
C ASP A 105 -8.26 3.06 17.65
N ILE A 106 -7.87 4.00 16.80
CA ILE A 106 -7.65 3.78 15.36
C ILE A 106 -6.26 4.33 15.04
N GLN A 107 -5.31 3.44 14.85
CA GLN A 107 -3.94 3.77 14.48
C GLN A 107 -3.81 3.78 12.96
N ARG A 108 -3.27 4.86 12.38
CA ARG A 108 -2.86 4.91 10.98
C ARG A 108 -1.39 4.56 10.88
N TYR A 109 -1.05 3.62 10.01
CA TYR A 109 0.33 3.30 9.66
C TYR A 109 0.81 4.19 8.51
N LYS A 110 1.93 4.87 8.70
CA LYS A 110 2.62 5.64 7.65
C LYS A 110 3.71 4.82 6.98
N GLY A 111 4.29 3.86 7.70
CA GLY A 111 5.34 2.99 7.18
C GLY A 111 5.38 1.64 7.89
N LEU A 112 6.11 0.69 7.30
CA LEU A 112 6.30 -0.66 7.84
C LEU A 112 7.02 -0.66 9.20
N GLY A 113 7.87 0.35 9.44
CA GLY A 113 8.60 0.51 10.70
C GLY A 113 7.72 0.87 11.91
N GLU A 114 6.46 1.26 11.69
CA GLU A 114 5.49 1.50 12.76
C GLU A 114 4.79 0.23 13.24
N MET A 115 5.01 -0.90 12.56
CA MET A 115 4.43 -2.19 12.91
C MET A 115 5.38 -2.98 13.80
N ASP A 116 4.83 -3.61 14.84
CA ASP A 116 5.54 -4.65 15.56
C ASP A 116 5.79 -5.86 14.65
N ALA A 117 6.80 -6.68 14.97
CA ALA A 117 7.13 -7.87 14.18
C ALA A 117 5.95 -8.82 13.98
N ASP A 118 5.13 -9.01 15.02
CA ASP A 118 3.92 -9.86 14.96
C ASP A 118 2.86 -9.26 14.05
N GLN A 119 2.67 -7.94 14.06
CA GLN A 119 1.73 -7.23 13.18
C GLN A 119 2.16 -7.35 11.72
N LEU A 120 3.44 -7.11 11.45
CA LEU A 120 4.01 -7.25 10.11
C LEU A 120 3.87 -8.69 9.59
N TRP A 121 4.15 -9.67 10.45
CA TRP A 121 3.95 -11.07 10.12
C TRP A 121 2.51 -11.38 9.77
N GLU A 122 1.56 -11.06 10.67
CA GLU A 122 0.14 -11.39 10.52
C GLU A 122 -0.50 -10.76 9.27
N THR A 123 -0.09 -9.56 8.88
CA THR A 123 -0.77 -8.78 7.84
C THR A 123 -0.10 -8.88 6.48
N THR A 124 1.25 -8.90 6.46
CA THR A 124 1.99 -8.63 5.22
C THR A 124 2.89 -9.79 4.80
N MET A 125 3.36 -10.60 5.75
CA MET A 125 4.29 -11.69 5.44
C MET A 125 3.65 -13.07 5.41
N LYS A 126 2.68 -13.32 6.30
CA LYS A 126 2.02 -14.63 6.41
C LYS A 126 1.25 -14.94 5.11
N PRO A 127 1.53 -16.07 4.43
CA PRO A 127 0.96 -16.38 3.12
C PRO A 127 -0.57 -16.37 3.06
N GLU A 128 -1.24 -16.78 4.15
CA GLU A 128 -2.70 -16.88 4.21
C GLU A 128 -3.39 -15.51 4.32
N ASN A 129 -2.69 -14.51 4.85
CA ASN A 129 -3.28 -13.20 5.18
C ASN A 129 -2.78 -12.08 4.27
N ARG A 130 -1.57 -12.24 3.70
CA ARG A 130 -0.94 -11.18 2.93
C ARG A 130 -1.71 -10.84 1.66
N VAL A 131 -1.81 -9.57 1.36
CA VAL A 131 -2.35 -9.08 0.10
C VAL A 131 -1.18 -8.74 -0.83
N LEU A 132 -1.13 -9.41 -1.99
CA LEU A 132 -0.13 -9.20 -3.01
C LEU A 132 -0.79 -8.74 -4.31
N ILE A 133 -0.21 -7.71 -4.92
CA ILE A 133 -0.59 -7.23 -6.24
C ILE A 133 0.48 -7.69 -7.22
N GLN A 134 0.10 -8.52 -8.19
CA GLN A 134 1.03 -8.94 -9.24
C GLN A 134 1.33 -7.77 -10.18
N VAL A 135 2.60 -7.49 -10.41
CA VAL A 135 3.05 -6.48 -11.36
C VAL A 135 2.91 -7.04 -12.77
N LYS A 136 2.15 -6.35 -13.62
CA LYS A 136 1.99 -6.68 -15.04
C LYS A 136 3.01 -5.90 -15.87
N VAL A 137 3.20 -6.33 -17.11
CA VAL A 137 4.12 -5.67 -18.04
C VAL A 137 3.74 -4.21 -18.24
N GLU A 138 2.44 -3.92 -18.38
CA GLU A 138 1.93 -2.55 -18.57
C GLU A 138 2.22 -1.65 -17.37
N ASP A 139 2.23 -2.19 -16.15
CA ASP A 139 2.56 -1.45 -14.93
C ASP A 139 4.06 -1.11 -14.91
N ALA A 140 4.89 -2.05 -15.31
CA ALA A 140 6.34 -1.87 -15.39
C ALA A 140 6.73 -0.90 -16.52
N GLU A 141 6.08 -0.96 -17.68
CA GLU A 141 6.25 0.00 -18.78
C GLU A 141 5.85 1.41 -18.36
N ARG A 142 4.74 1.55 -17.63
CA ARG A 142 4.28 2.83 -17.10
C ARG A 142 5.27 3.39 -16.08
N ALA A 143 5.79 2.54 -15.19
CA ALA A 143 6.82 2.91 -14.23
C ALA A 143 8.08 3.41 -14.93
N ASP A 144 8.55 2.70 -15.96
CA ASP A 144 9.71 3.11 -16.76
C ASP A 144 9.49 4.45 -17.47
N ALA A 145 8.31 4.66 -18.06
CA ALA A 145 7.97 5.92 -18.71
C ALA A 145 7.92 7.10 -17.73
N ILE A 146 7.38 6.90 -16.52
CA ILE A 146 7.34 7.92 -15.47
C ILE A 146 8.76 8.19 -14.97
N PHE A 147 9.53 7.15 -14.68
CA PHE A 147 10.91 7.28 -14.24
C PHE A 147 11.76 8.07 -15.26
N SER A 148 11.66 7.74 -16.55
CA SER A 148 12.37 8.44 -17.61
C SER A 148 11.99 9.91 -17.72
N LYS A 149 10.72 10.27 -17.49
CA LYS A 149 10.27 11.68 -17.47
C LYS A 149 10.78 12.46 -16.27
N LEU A 150 10.76 11.84 -15.08
CA LEU A 150 11.06 12.55 -13.83
C LEU A 150 12.55 12.55 -13.51
N MET A 151 13.26 11.47 -13.83
CA MET A 151 14.67 11.26 -13.47
C MET A 151 15.61 11.26 -14.67
N GLY A 152 15.10 11.37 -15.90
CA GLY A 152 15.91 11.47 -17.11
C GLY A 152 16.60 12.82 -17.25
N ASP A 153 17.53 12.92 -18.21
CA ASP A 153 18.34 14.12 -18.43
C ASP A 153 17.55 15.30 -19.02
N GLU A 154 16.40 15.06 -19.63
CA GLU A 154 15.55 16.10 -20.22
C GLU A 154 14.71 16.84 -19.18
N VAL A 155 15.20 18.01 -18.77
CA VAL A 155 14.52 18.91 -17.80
C VAL A 155 13.16 19.39 -18.31
N SER A 156 12.99 19.57 -19.62
CA SER A 156 11.75 20.03 -20.25
C SER A 156 10.57 19.07 -20.00
N LEU A 157 10.80 17.78 -20.10
CA LEU A 157 9.77 16.75 -19.86
C LEU A 157 9.33 16.74 -18.40
N ARG A 158 10.28 16.81 -17.47
CA ARG A 158 10.02 16.88 -16.04
C ARG A 158 9.24 18.14 -15.68
N LYS A 159 9.66 19.31 -16.17
CA LYS A 159 8.97 20.58 -15.93
C LYS A 159 7.53 20.53 -16.44
N SER A 160 7.32 20.07 -17.67
CA SER A 160 5.98 19.93 -18.26
C SER A 160 5.10 18.99 -17.45
N PHE A 161 5.64 17.84 -17.02
CA PHE A 161 4.91 16.89 -16.19
C PHE A 161 4.45 17.50 -14.86
N ILE A 162 5.37 18.17 -14.13
CA ILE A 162 5.08 18.83 -12.86
C ILE A 162 4.01 19.91 -13.03
N GLN A 163 4.15 20.78 -14.06
CA GLN A 163 3.19 21.84 -14.31
C GLN A 163 1.79 21.30 -14.66
N THR A 164 1.72 20.23 -15.43
CA THR A 164 0.44 19.61 -15.85
C THR A 164 -0.24 18.92 -14.69
N ARG A 165 0.54 18.33 -13.77
CA ARG A 165 0.03 17.52 -12.64
C ARG A 165 0.01 18.28 -11.32
N ALA A 166 0.39 19.55 -11.28
CA ALA A 166 0.40 20.36 -10.06
C ALA A 166 -0.96 20.42 -9.34
N LYS A 167 -2.06 20.29 -10.09
CA LYS A 167 -3.41 20.26 -9.53
C LYS A 167 -3.78 18.95 -8.82
N ASP A 168 -3.07 17.88 -9.15
CA ASP A 168 -3.30 16.54 -8.60
C ASP A 168 -2.47 16.32 -7.32
N ALA A 169 -1.59 17.28 -6.96
CA ALA A 169 -0.73 17.17 -5.78
C ALA A 169 -1.56 17.35 -4.49
N ASN A 170 -1.41 16.38 -3.58
CA ASN A 170 -1.92 16.49 -2.23
C ASN A 170 -0.89 17.25 -1.38
N PHE A 171 -1.22 18.48 -0.99
CA PHE A 171 -0.30 19.34 -0.22
C PHE A 171 0.00 18.80 1.17
N ASP A 172 -0.87 17.98 1.74
CA ASP A 172 -0.67 17.36 3.06
C ASP A 172 0.41 16.27 3.05
N GLU A 173 0.79 15.79 1.86
CA GLU A 173 1.82 14.77 1.65
C GLU A 173 3.17 15.35 1.18
N LEU A 174 3.23 16.66 0.97
CA LEU A 174 4.47 17.33 0.59
C LEU A 174 5.20 17.83 1.84
N ASP A 175 6.45 17.42 2.00
CA ASP A 175 7.38 18.01 2.96
C ASP A 175 7.74 19.43 2.49
N VAL A 176 7.03 20.46 3.01
CA VAL A 176 7.28 21.88 2.73
C VAL A 176 7.66 22.56 4.04
#